data_cdac9fd36f2d1330f5e2b0545f90e63a
#
_entry.id   cdac9fd36f2d1330f5e2b0545f90e63a
#
_cell.length_a   1.000
_cell.length_b   1.000
_cell.length_c   1.000
_cell.angle_alpha   90.00
_cell.angle_beta   90.00
_cell.angle_gamma   90.00
#
_symmetry.space_group_name_H-M   'P 1'
#
loop_
_entity.id
_entity.type
_entity.pdbx_description
1 polymer ?
#
loop_
_entity_poly.entity_id
_entity_poly.type
_entity_poly.pdbx_seq_one_letter_code
_entity_poly.pdbx_strand_id
1 'polypeptide(L)'
;MDVTKLRRGDRMGDPTRGFAVEIIRPGLSLSGGDSGLGAIGRIDRATVVPGHVIGMHPHRDDEILTYVRAGRMLHRDTVGNAEEITTTRLMMMNAGHTFQHEERMLDHGPVEALQIFLRPRAADLGPKVQFHDFGEVLSHSKWRLIAGPEGAPLEVRAQAWVSDAHVAAGAALSLPPLPAPDAVRLLHVFGGDVEVGGLTLRAGDTAYLKGDGGRVLAGSDADLVLFVTDQGAPVFRGGMFSGNVLAD
;
A
#
# COMPACT_ATOMS: atom_id res chain seq x y z
N MET A 1 -7.60 -15.33 16.26
CA MET A 1 -7.27 -14.63 15.00
C MET A 1 -7.06 -15.66 13.91
N ASP A 2 -7.83 -15.59 12.83
CA ASP A 2 -7.69 -16.47 11.67
C ASP A 2 -6.74 -15.81 10.65
N VAL A 3 -5.86 -16.61 10.06
CA VAL A 3 -4.86 -16.14 9.10
C VAL A 3 -5.01 -16.91 7.79
N THR A 4 -5.16 -16.18 6.68
CA THR A 4 -5.22 -16.75 5.33
C THR A 4 -4.18 -16.09 4.45
N LYS A 5 -3.20 -16.87 3.97
CA LYS A 5 -2.23 -16.37 2.98
C LYS A 5 -2.94 -16.18 1.65
N LEU A 6 -2.79 -14.99 1.06
CA LEU A 6 -3.34 -14.69 -0.24
C LEU A 6 -2.47 -15.32 -1.35
N ARG A 7 -3.06 -15.56 -2.52
CA ARG A 7 -2.29 -15.90 -3.70
C ARG A 7 -1.36 -14.73 -4.07
N ARG A 8 -0.22 -15.04 -4.67
CA ARG A 8 0.66 -14.03 -5.25
C ARG A 8 -0.08 -13.22 -6.31
N GLY A 9 0.32 -11.97 -6.45
CA GLY A 9 -0.19 -11.08 -7.48
C GLY A 9 0.23 -11.50 -8.89
N ASP A 10 -0.48 -10.97 -9.88
CA ASP A 10 -0.12 -11.13 -11.28
C ASP A 10 1.12 -10.28 -11.59
N ARG A 11 2.13 -10.87 -12.23
CA ARG A 11 3.37 -10.19 -12.56
C ARG A 11 3.32 -9.65 -13.98
N MET A 12 3.69 -8.39 -14.15
CA MET A 12 3.79 -7.71 -15.43
C MET A 12 5.16 -7.03 -15.54
N GLY A 13 5.65 -6.93 -16.80
CA GLY A 13 6.94 -6.32 -17.08
C GLY A 13 8.12 -7.23 -16.80
N ASP A 14 9.31 -6.66 -16.92
CA ASP A 14 10.60 -7.33 -16.73
C ASP A 14 11.57 -6.32 -16.08
N PRO A 15 12.11 -6.58 -14.88
CA PRO A 15 12.99 -5.66 -14.18
C PRO A 15 14.28 -5.39 -14.97
N THR A 16 14.73 -6.32 -15.83
CA THR A 16 15.90 -6.11 -16.69
C THR A 16 15.62 -5.16 -17.86
N ARG A 17 14.34 -4.91 -18.17
CA ARG A 17 13.85 -4.00 -19.22
C ARG A 17 13.33 -2.68 -18.67
N GLY A 18 13.54 -2.42 -17.40
CA GLY A 18 13.29 -1.12 -16.79
C GLY A 18 12.13 -1.05 -15.81
N PHE A 19 11.12 -1.91 -15.95
CA PHE A 19 9.92 -1.86 -15.11
C PHE A 19 9.37 -3.27 -14.87
N ALA A 20 9.09 -3.58 -13.63
CA ALA A 20 8.33 -4.77 -13.23
C ALA A 20 7.36 -4.44 -12.11
N VAL A 21 6.19 -5.05 -12.14
CA VAL A 21 5.18 -4.90 -11.11
C VAL A 21 4.50 -6.23 -10.79
N GLU A 22 4.25 -6.49 -9.50
CA GLU A 22 3.37 -7.56 -9.02
C GLU A 22 2.08 -6.91 -8.49
N ILE A 23 0.95 -7.22 -9.11
CA ILE A 23 -0.36 -6.62 -8.84
C ILE A 23 -1.14 -7.51 -7.89
N ILE A 24 -1.33 -7.08 -6.65
CA ILE A 24 -2.07 -7.79 -5.62
C ILE A 24 -3.47 -7.21 -5.51
N ARG A 25 -4.48 -8.04 -5.79
CA ARG A 25 -5.90 -7.74 -5.57
C ARG A 25 -6.43 -8.65 -4.47
N PRO A 26 -6.56 -8.14 -3.24
CA PRO A 26 -6.75 -9.00 -2.06
C PRO A 26 -8.05 -9.82 -2.11
N GLY A 27 -9.11 -9.27 -2.66
CA GLY A 27 -10.41 -9.92 -2.74
C GLY A 27 -10.44 -11.13 -3.68
N LEU A 28 -9.53 -11.21 -4.68
CA LEU A 28 -9.45 -12.37 -5.58
C LEU A 28 -9.01 -13.68 -4.88
N SER A 29 -8.46 -13.58 -3.68
CA SER A 29 -8.13 -14.75 -2.84
C SER A 29 -9.20 -15.05 -1.80
N LEU A 30 -10.22 -14.20 -1.70
CA LEU A 30 -11.30 -14.28 -0.73
C LEU A 30 -12.64 -14.52 -1.45
N SER A 31 -13.54 -15.21 -0.82
CA SER A 31 -14.90 -15.39 -1.37
C SER A 31 -15.69 -14.07 -1.24
N GLY A 32 -16.41 -13.64 -2.30
CA GLY A 32 -17.28 -12.47 -2.19
C GLY A 32 -17.48 -11.64 -3.45
N GLY A 33 -16.83 -11.96 -4.58
CA GLY A 33 -17.06 -11.27 -5.87
C GLY A 33 -16.49 -9.83 -5.94
N ASP A 34 -15.77 -9.37 -4.90
CA ASP A 34 -15.04 -8.11 -4.91
C ASP A 34 -13.55 -8.40 -5.13
N SER A 35 -12.90 -7.73 -6.07
CA SER A 35 -11.46 -7.90 -6.31
C SER A 35 -10.59 -7.22 -5.24
N GLY A 36 -11.14 -6.25 -4.50
CA GLY A 36 -10.52 -5.58 -3.37
C GLY A 36 -11.02 -6.11 -2.03
N LEU A 37 -10.62 -5.45 -0.94
CA LEU A 37 -11.06 -5.73 0.43
C LEU A 37 -11.40 -4.39 1.11
N GLY A 38 -12.69 -4.11 1.32
CA GLY A 38 -13.12 -2.81 1.84
C GLY A 38 -12.57 -1.66 1.01
N ALA A 39 -11.85 -0.73 1.66
CA ALA A 39 -11.19 0.38 0.98
C ALA A 39 -9.87 0.00 0.27
N ILE A 40 -9.35 -1.20 0.43
CA ILE A 40 -8.10 -1.64 -0.23
C ILE A 40 -8.45 -2.24 -1.58
N GLY A 41 -8.28 -1.47 -2.66
CA GLY A 41 -8.60 -1.92 -4.03
C GLY A 41 -7.51 -2.76 -4.66
N ARG A 42 -6.24 -2.26 -4.61
CA ARG A 42 -5.09 -2.84 -5.29
C ARG A 42 -3.80 -2.43 -4.62
N ILE A 43 -2.82 -3.30 -4.59
CA ILE A 43 -1.47 -3.04 -4.11
C ILE A 43 -0.49 -3.49 -5.20
N ASP A 44 0.31 -2.58 -5.71
CA ASP A 44 1.33 -2.84 -6.71
C ASP A 44 2.71 -2.83 -6.07
N ARG A 45 3.40 -3.95 -6.07
CA ARG A 45 4.80 -4.01 -5.70
C ARG A 45 5.65 -3.79 -6.95
N ALA A 46 6.29 -2.63 -7.04
CA ALA A 46 7.03 -2.20 -8.21
C ALA A 46 8.55 -2.22 -7.97
N THR A 47 9.28 -2.62 -9.02
CA THR A 47 10.73 -2.42 -9.14
C THR A 47 10.98 -1.70 -10.45
N VAL A 48 11.59 -0.50 -10.39
CA VAL A 48 11.77 0.36 -11.56
C VAL A 48 13.20 0.87 -11.59
N VAL A 49 13.89 0.71 -12.73
CA VAL A 49 15.29 1.12 -12.85
C VAL A 49 15.45 2.64 -12.96
N PRO A 50 16.63 3.18 -12.58
CA PRO A 50 16.96 4.59 -12.77
C PRO A 50 16.76 5.06 -14.22
N GLY A 51 16.32 6.30 -14.37
CA GLY A 51 16.06 6.92 -15.66
C GLY A 51 14.75 6.52 -16.34
N HIS A 52 14.05 5.50 -15.85
CA HIS A 52 12.72 5.16 -16.37
C HIS A 52 11.71 6.27 -16.09
N VAL A 53 10.81 6.50 -17.01
CA VAL A 53 9.74 7.51 -16.89
C VAL A 53 8.40 6.82 -17.11
N ILE A 54 7.55 6.88 -16.10
CA ILE A 54 6.13 6.60 -16.25
C ILE A 54 5.50 7.93 -16.69
N GLY A 55 5.23 8.05 -17.99
CA GLY A 55 4.75 9.30 -18.59
C GLY A 55 3.41 9.77 -18.03
N MET A 56 3.07 11.02 -18.32
CA MET A 56 1.84 11.66 -17.84
C MET A 56 0.60 10.78 -18.11
N HIS A 57 -0.10 10.38 -17.08
CA HIS A 57 -1.28 9.50 -17.15
C HIS A 57 -2.35 9.92 -16.15
N PRO A 58 -3.63 9.63 -16.46
CA PRO A 58 -4.75 10.03 -15.62
C PRO A 58 -5.01 9.06 -14.48
N HIS A 59 -5.59 9.60 -13.40
CA HIS A 59 -6.29 8.86 -12.34
C HIS A 59 -7.64 9.52 -12.06
N ARG A 60 -8.60 8.71 -11.64
CA ARG A 60 -9.90 9.17 -11.19
C ARG A 60 -10.44 8.27 -10.10
N ASP A 61 -10.95 8.89 -9.03
CA ASP A 61 -11.57 8.23 -7.90
C ASP A 61 -10.68 7.15 -7.23
N ASP A 62 -9.37 7.41 -7.21
CA ASP A 62 -8.39 6.61 -6.49
C ASP A 62 -7.75 7.44 -5.37
N GLU A 63 -7.47 6.83 -4.25
CA GLU A 63 -6.59 7.33 -3.19
C GLU A 63 -5.28 6.57 -3.31
N ILE A 64 -4.18 7.23 -3.70
CA ILE A 64 -2.95 6.55 -4.13
C ILE A 64 -1.80 6.90 -3.20
N LEU A 65 -1.39 5.93 -2.37
CA LEU A 65 -0.20 6.08 -1.53
C LEU A 65 1.02 5.51 -2.24
N THR A 66 2.02 6.36 -2.48
CA THR A 66 3.34 5.95 -2.97
C THR A 66 4.27 5.74 -1.78
N TYR A 67 4.55 4.47 -1.46
CA TYR A 67 5.39 4.03 -0.35
C TYR A 67 6.70 3.49 -0.87
N VAL A 68 7.79 4.29 -0.78
CA VAL A 68 9.11 3.97 -1.31
C VAL A 68 9.99 3.34 -0.24
N ARG A 69 10.67 2.23 -0.58
CA ARG A 69 11.61 1.52 0.30
C ARG A 69 13.06 1.57 -0.16
N ALA A 70 13.28 1.82 -1.46
CA ALA A 70 14.61 2.05 -2.03
C ALA A 70 14.52 3.00 -3.22
N GLY A 71 15.61 3.69 -3.52
CA GLY A 71 15.67 4.66 -4.60
C GLY A 71 14.90 5.94 -4.29
N ARG A 72 14.67 6.73 -5.32
CA ARG A 72 13.88 7.97 -5.29
C ARG A 72 13.31 8.30 -6.67
N MET A 73 12.20 9.02 -6.70
CA MET A 73 11.56 9.47 -7.93
C MET A 73 11.15 10.94 -7.85
N LEU A 74 11.08 11.60 -9.00
CA LEU A 74 10.47 12.90 -9.15
C LEU A 74 9.02 12.71 -9.61
N HIS A 75 8.09 13.20 -8.81
CA HIS A 75 6.68 13.33 -9.16
C HIS A 75 6.40 14.69 -9.75
N ARG A 76 5.58 14.75 -10.81
CA ARG A 76 5.00 15.97 -11.35
C ARG A 76 3.53 15.74 -11.65
N ASP A 77 2.70 16.75 -11.41
CA ASP A 77 1.26 16.62 -11.60
C ASP A 77 0.61 17.87 -12.24
N THR A 78 -0.65 17.72 -12.59
CA THR A 78 -1.46 18.78 -13.24
C THR A 78 -2.04 19.80 -12.26
N VAL A 79 -1.85 19.61 -10.93
CA VAL A 79 -2.26 20.60 -9.93
C VAL A 79 -1.10 21.47 -9.44
N GLY A 80 0.10 21.27 -10.00
CA GLY A 80 1.23 22.19 -9.87
C GLY A 80 2.37 21.72 -8.97
N ASN A 81 2.38 20.45 -8.54
CA ASN A 81 3.49 19.91 -7.76
C ASN A 81 4.61 19.39 -8.66
N ALA A 82 5.85 19.51 -8.17
CA ALA A 82 7.07 18.91 -8.71
C ALA A 82 7.97 18.56 -7.53
N GLU A 83 7.84 17.34 -6.98
CA GLU A 83 8.41 16.94 -5.70
C GLU A 83 9.18 15.63 -5.79
N GLU A 84 10.30 15.53 -5.08
CA GLU A 84 10.99 14.25 -4.91
C GLU A 84 10.30 13.41 -3.85
N ILE A 85 10.04 12.15 -4.20
CA ILE A 85 9.54 11.12 -3.31
C ILE A 85 10.70 10.18 -2.98
N THR A 86 10.91 9.95 -1.70
CA THR A 86 12.05 9.20 -1.17
C THR A 86 11.58 8.16 -0.14
N THR A 87 12.52 7.43 0.45
CA THR A 87 12.24 6.47 1.51
C THR A 87 11.72 7.11 2.81
N THR A 88 11.90 8.43 2.98
CA THR A 88 11.39 9.18 4.14
C THR A 88 10.32 10.19 3.78
N ARG A 89 10.29 10.67 2.54
CA ARG A 89 9.27 11.61 2.05
C ARG A 89 8.26 10.86 1.18
N LEU A 90 7.13 10.53 1.76
CA LEU A 90 6.07 9.77 1.09
C LEU A 90 4.97 10.69 0.56
N MET A 91 4.17 10.17 -0.37
CA MET A 91 3.14 10.94 -1.07
C MET A 91 1.80 10.20 -1.04
N MET A 92 0.73 10.97 -0.83
CA MET A 92 -0.66 10.56 -1.07
C MET A 92 -1.28 11.44 -2.14
N MET A 93 -1.71 10.82 -3.23
CA MET A 93 -2.52 11.45 -4.28
C MET A 93 -3.98 11.04 -4.09
N ASN A 94 -4.82 11.98 -3.68
CA ASN A 94 -6.26 11.80 -3.64
C ASN A 94 -6.80 12.28 -4.99
N ALA A 95 -6.91 11.41 -5.98
CA ALA A 95 -7.14 11.78 -7.38
C ALA A 95 -8.48 12.50 -7.62
N GLY A 96 -9.53 12.10 -6.88
CA GLY A 96 -10.85 12.72 -7.02
C GLY A 96 -11.39 12.62 -8.46
N HIS A 97 -12.13 13.65 -8.89
CA HIS A 97 -12.80 13.65 -10.20
C HIS A 97 -11.86 13.68 -11.41
N THR A 98 -10.64 14.21 -11.27
CA THR A 98 -9.61 14.21 -12.32
C THR A 98 -8.25 14.60 -11.76
N PHE A 99 -7.22 13.90 -12.23
CA PHE A 99 -5.85 14.14 -11.84
C PHE A 99 -4.92 13.44 -12.84
N GLN A 100 -3.80 14.10 -13.20
CA GLN A 100 -2.77 13.46 -14.03
C GLN A 100 -1.41 13.71 -13.40
N HIS A 101 -0.51 12.72 -13.50
CA HIS A 101 0.85 12.81 -13.04
C HIS A 101 1.81 12.00 -13.89
N GLU A 102 3.10 12.32 -13.76
CA GLU A 102 4.22 11.52 -14.23
C GLU A 102 5.19 11.22 -13.10
N GLU A 103 5.91 10.13 -13.22
CA GLU A 103 6.94 9.71 -12.27
C GLU A 103 8.24 9.42 -13.03
N ARG A 104 9.33 10.07 -12.63
CA ARG A 104 10.68 9.85 -13.18
C ARG A 104 11.58 9.27 -12.12
N MET A 105 12.13 8.09 -12.36
CA MET A 105 13.09 7.45 -11.46
C MET A 105 14.44 8.15 -11.54
N LEU A 106 15.02 8.52 -10.40
CA LEU A 106 16.28 9.27 -10.30
C LEU A 106 17.49 8.33 -10.12
N ASP A 107 18.71 8.84 -10.27
CA ASP A 107 19.96 8.07 -10.49
C ASP A 107 20.59 7.49 -9.21
N HIS A 108 19.79 6.93 -8.28
CA HIS A 108 20.28 6.39 -7.01
C HIS A 108 19.91 4.93 -6.76
N GLY A 109 20.01 4.10 -7.79
CA GLY A 109 19.60 2.70 -7.75
C GLY A 109 18.13 2.50 -8.13
N PRO A 110 17.68 1.24 -8.21
CA PRO A 110 16.29 0.95 -8.52
C PRO A 110 15.34 1.51 -7.46
N VAL A 111 14.19 1.99 -7.90
CA VAL A 111 13.07 2.29 -7.00
C VAL A 111 12.37 0.99 -6.68
N GLU A 112 12.30 0.66 -5.39
CA GLU A 112 11.43 -0.39 -4.87
C GLU A 112 10.33 0.24 -4.03
N ALA A 113 9.08 0.02 -4.42
CA ALA A 113 7.94 0.68 -3.81
C ALA A 113 6.69 -0.20 -3.78
N LEU A 114 5.76 0.19 -2.90
CA LEU A 114 4.36 -0.18 -3.06
C LEU A 114 3.60 1.05 -3.57
N GLN A 115 2.88 0.91 -4.67
CA GLN A 115 1.84 1.85 -5.06
C GLN A 115 0.49 1.26 -4.65
N ILE A 116 -0.16 1.93 -3.71
CA ILE A 116 -1.32 1.41 -2.99
C ILE A 116 -2.53 2.20 -3.42
N PHE A 117 -3.46 1.55 -4.11
CA PHE A 117 -4.69 2.16 -4.61
C PHE A 117 -5.83 1.84 -3.65
N LEU A 118 -6.24 2.86 -2.89
CA LEU A 118 -7.36 2.79 -1.96
C LEU A 118 -8.61 3.39 -2.60
N ARG A 119 -9.76 2.89 -2.20
CA ARG A 119 -11.08 3.36 -2.62
C ARG A 119 -11.52 4.52 -1.75
N PRO A 120 -11.90 5.66 -2.32
CA PRO A 120 -12.49 6.75 -1.54
C PRO A 120 -13.87 6.37 -0.99
N ARG A 121 -14.36 7.14 -0.01
CA ARG A 121 -15.73 6.97 0.53
C ARG A 121 -16.84 7.31 -0.47
N ALA A 122 -16.54 8.12 -1.49
CA ALA A 122 -17.48 8.56 -2.51
C ALA A 122 -16.75 8.90 -3.82
N ALA A 123 -17.49 8.92 -4.94
CA ALA A 123 -16.99 9.39 -6.23
C ALA A 123 -16.82 10.92 -6.26
N ASP A 124 -16.10 11.39 -7.27
CA ASP A 124 -16.00 12.79 -7.69
C ASP A 124 -15.57 13.77 -6.58
N LEU A 125 -14.81 13.31 -5.59
CA LEU A 125 -14.21 14.18 -4.58
C LEU A 125 -13.19 15.14 -5.24
N GLY A 126 -12.92 16.31 -4.61
CA GLY A 126 -11.90 17.23 -5.10
C GLY A 126 -10.50 16.60 -5.08
N PRO A 127 -9.63 16.84 -6.09
CA PRO A 127 -8.26 16.34 -6.08
C PRO A 127 -7.41 17.03 -4.99
N LYS A 128 -6.48 16.28 -4.39
CA LYS A 128 -5.53 16.77 -3.38
C LYS A 128 -4.25 15.95 -3.49
N VAL A 129 -3.08 16.58 -3.34
CA VAL A 129 -1.80 15.88 -3.20
C VAL A 129 -1.17 16.27 -1.87
N GLN A 130 -0.62 15.29 -1.18
CA GLN A 130 -0.05 15.45 0.15
C GLN A 130 1.33 14.81 0.18
N PHE A 131 2.27 15.45 0.88
CA PHE A 131 3.61 14.96 1.14
C PHE A 131 3.87 14.99 2.63
N HIS A 132 4.57 13.98 3.15
CA HIS A 132 4.95 13.94 4.56
C HIS A 132 6.36 13.37 4.72
N ASP A 133 7.18 14.05 5.53
CA ASP A 133 8.53 13.63 5.89
C ASP A 133 8.49 12.89 7.22
N PHE A 134 8.81 11.59 7.19
CA PHE A 134 8.75 10.70 8.37
C PHE A 134 10.02 10.73 9.24
N GLY A 135 11.07 11.43 8.79
CA GLY A 135 12.34 11.54 9.51
C GLY A 135 13.22 10.28 9.43
N GLU A 136 12.63 9.10 9.58
CA GLU A 136 13.33 7.81 9.55
C GLU A 136 12.77 6.88 8.48
N VAL A 137 13.66 6.13 7.82
CA VAL A 137 13.28 5.13 6.80
C VAL A 137 12.50 3.97 7.42
N LEU A 138 12.96 3.50 8.60
CA LEU A 138 12.42 2.33 9.30
C LEU A 138 11.80 2.72 10.64
N SER A 139 10.67 2.11 10.96
CA SER A 139 10.06 2.19 12.29
C SER A 139 10.42 0.94 13.10
N HIS A 140 11.49 1.03 13.90
CA HIS A 140 12.00 -0.11 14.64
C HIS A 140 11.09 -0.53 15.81
N SER A 141 10.68 -1.79 15.81
CA SER A 141 9.95 -2.47 16.90
C SER A 141 8.62 -1.82 17.30
N LYS A 142 8.03 -1.03 16.40
CA LYS A 142 6.71 -0.40 16.59
C LYS A 142 6.02 -0.14 15.26
N TRP A 143 4.69 -0.17 15.27
CA TRP A 143 3.88 0.26 14.12
C TRP A 143 3.88 1.78 14.02
N ARG A 144 4.26 2.31 12.86
CA ARG A 144 4.20 3.73 12.52
C ARG A 144 3.04 3.94 11.55
N LEU A 145 2.08 4.78 11.93
CA LEU A 145 1.01 5.17 11.02
C LEU A 145 1.58 6.03 9.89
N ILE A 146 1.37 5.58 8.65
CA ILE A 146 1.74 6.28 7.42
C ILE A 146 0.56 7.08 6.88
N ALA A 147 -0.57 6.38 6.67
CA ALA A 147 -1.77 6.98 6.11
C ALA A 147 -3.02 6.46 6.81
N GLY A 148 -4.06 7.29 6.86
CA GLY A 148 -5.32 6.94 7.52
C GLY A 148 -6.37 8.02 7.30
N PRO A 149 -7.53 7.91 7.98
CA PRO A 149 -8.54 8.97 7.99
C PRO A 149 -7.98 10.30 8.51
N GLU A 150 -8.84 11.30 8.57
CA GLU A 150 -8.51 12.64 9.05
C GLU A 150 -7.64 12.62 10.33
N GLY A 151 -6.57 13.42 10.33
CA GLY A 151 -5.59 13.48 11.42
C GLY A 151 -4.38 12.55 11.27
N ALA A 152 -4.36 11.66 10.30
CA ALA A 152 -3.17 10.88 9.96
C ALA A 152 -2.12 11.74 9.23
N PRO A 153 -0.83 11.33 9.23
CA PRO A 153 0.23 12.04 8.50
C PRO A 153 -0.10 12.25 7.01
N LEU A 154 -0.65 11.23 6.35
CA LEU A 154 -1.21 11.28 5.01
C LEU A 154 -2.68 10.88 5.07
N GLU A 155 -3.58 11.78 4.66
CA GLU A 155 -5.01 11.57 4.78
C GLU A 155 -5.57 10.72 3.63
N VAL A 156 -6.27 9.64 4.01
CA VAL A 156 -7.10 8.81 3.14
C VAL A 156 -8.56 9.16 3.36
N ARG A 157 -9.32 9.45 2.31
CA ARG A 157 -10.74 9.78 2.40
C ARG A 157 -11.63 8.53 2.44
N ALA A 158 -11.22 7.56 3.27
CA ALA A 158 -11.91 6.30 3.55
C ALA A 158 -11.52 5.80 4.94
N GLN A 159 -12.24 4.81 5.48
CA GLN A 159 -11.89 4.14 6.73
C GLN A 159 -10.85 3.04 6.44
N ALA A 160 -9.63 3.47 6.15
CA ALA A 160 -8.46 2.62 5.91
C ALA A 160 -7.23 3.24 6.57
N TRP A 161 -6.35 2.39 7.09
CA TRP A 161 -5.10 2.76 7.76
C TRP A 161 -3.97 1.95 7.14
N VAL A 162 -2.85 2.60 6.89
CA VAL A 162 -1.60 1.95 6.43
C VAL A 162 -0.52 2.28 7.44
N SER A 163 0.10 1.24 7.97
CA SER A 163 1.22 1.36 8.92
C SER A 163 2.39 0.50 8.47
N ASP A 164 3.60 0.89 8.83
CA ASP A 164 4.79 0.09 8.63
C ASP A 164 5.48 -0.26 9.96
N ALA A 165 6.32 -1.29 9.91
CA ALA A 165 7.22 -1.64 11.00
C ALA A 165 8.44 -2.39 10.48
N HIS A 166 9.58 -2.19 11.14
CA HIS A 166 10.77 -3.05 11.03
C HIS A 166 10.91 -3.88 12.30
N VAL A 167 11.04 -5.19 12.14
CA VAL A 167 11.14 -6.14 13.25
C VAL A 167 12.43 -6.93 13.10
N ALA A 168 13.31 -6.83 14.09
CA ALA A 168 14.59 -7.56 14.08
C ALA A 168 14.37 -9.07 14.20
N ALA A 169 15.30 -9.85 13.66
CA ALA A 169 15.28 -11.31 13.73
C ALA A 169 15.10 -11.81 15.18
N GLY A 170 14.19 -12.75 15.37
CA GLY A 170 13.83 -13.31 16.68
C GLY A 170 12.93 -12.41 17.54
N ALA A 171 12.68 -11.16 17.15
CA ALA A 171 11.78 -10.28 17.89
C ALA A 171 10.31 -10.51 17.51
N ALA A 172 9.41 -10.18 18.45
CA ALA A 172 7.97 -10.24 18.24
C ALA A 172 7.36 -8.84 18.34
N LEU A 173 6.38 -8.55 17.48
CA LEU A 173 5.62 -7.31 17.50
C LEU A 173 4.13 -7.60 17.55
N SER A 174 3.44 -7.06 18.55
CA SER A 174 1.98 -7.19 18.66
C SER A 174 1.29 -6.42 17.55
N LEU A 175 0.22 -7.00 16.99
CA LEU A 175 -0.64 -6.27 16.05
C LEU A 175 -1.42 -5.18 16.80
N PRO A 176 -1.62 -3.99 16.22
CA PRO A 176 -2.42 -2.94 16.85
C PRO A 176 -3.88 -3.38 16.97
N PRO A 177 -4.65 -2.85 17.94
CA PRO A 177 -6.08 -3.14 18.04
C PRO A 177 -6.82 -2.71 16.78
N LEU A 178 -7.94 -3.39 16.47
CA LEU A 178 -8.81 -3.00 15.36
C LEU A 178 -9.56 -1.69 15.71
N PRO A 179 -9.64 -0.72 14.78
CA PRO A 179 -10.28 0.57 15.04
C PRO A 179 -11.82 0.51 15.02
N ALA A 180 -12.40 -0.56 14.48
CA ALA A 180 -13.85 -0.77 14.37
C ALA A 180 -14.19 -2.26 14.42
N PRO A 181 -15.45 -2.63 14.77
CA PRO A 181 -15.87 -4.04 14.88
C PRO A 181 -15.73 -4.84 13.59
N ASP A 182 -16.00 -4.20 12.44
CA ASP A 182 -15.93 -4.84 11.12
C ASP A 182 -14.58 -4.60 10.43
N ALA A 183 -13.58 -4.08 11.17
CA ALA A 183 -12.26 -3.88 10.62
C ALA A 183 -11.51 -5.20 10.50
N VAL A 184 -10.73 -5.30 9.42
CA VAL A 184 -9.87 -6.44 9.09
C VAL A 184 -8.48 -5.95 8.67
N ARG A 185 -7.50 -6.86 8.68
CA ARG A 185 -6.12 -6.53 8.34
C ARG A 185 -5.63 -7.29 7.12
N LEU A 186 -4.73 -6.65 6.36
CA LEU A 186 -3.80 -7.34 5.47
C LEU A 186 -2.38 -7.06 5.97
N LEU A 187 -1.59 -8.11 6.16
CA LEU A 187 -0.17 -8.01 6.47
C LEU A 187 0.63 -8.35 5.22
N HIS A 188 1.40 -7.39 4.72
CA HIS A 188 2.33 -7.58 3.61
C HIS A 188 3.77 -7.62 4.14
N VAL A 189 4.53 -8.65 3.78
CA VAL A 189 5.95 -8.76 4.08
C VAL A 189 6.72 -8.15 2.92
N PHE A 190 7.24 -6.94 3.10
CA PHE A 190 8.04 -6.26 2.08
C PHE A 190 9.43 -6.91 1.95
N GLY A 191 10.08 -7.21 3.07
CA GLY A 191 11.37 -7.88 3.16
C GLY A 191 11.45 -8.82 4.36
N GLY A 192 12.34 -9.81 4.32
CA GLY A 192 12.50 -10.80 5.39
C GLY A 192 11.41 -11.89 5.41
N ASP A 193 11.25 -12.50 6.58
CA ASP A 193 10.21 -13.51 6.84
C ASP A 193 9.67 -13.40 8.26
N VAL A 194 8.39 -13.73 8.42
CA VAL A 194 7.71 -13.70 9.72
C VAL A 194 6.78 -14.90 9.88
N GLU A 195 6.53 -15.27 11.12
CA GLU A 195 5.44 -16.17 11.51
C GLU A 195 4.27 -15.34 12.09
N VAL A 196 3.04 -15.63 11.65
CA VAL A 196 1.81 -15.06 12.17
C VAL A 196 0.70 -16.11 12.16
N GLY A 197 0.05 -16.36 13.30
CA GLY A 197 -1.03 -17.35 13.41
C GLY A 197 -0.64 -18.76 12.96
N GLY A 198 0.62 -19.16 13.14
CA GLY A 198 1.15 -20.47 12.73
C GLY A 198 1.52 -20.57 11.23
N LEU A 199 1.40 -19.49 10.46
CA LEU A 199 1.83 -19.45 9.05
C LEU A 199 3.11 -18.65 8.89
N THR A 200 4.06 -19.20 8.12
CA THR A 200 5.25 -18.47 7.69
C THR A 200 4.96 -17.67 6.43
N LEU A 201 5.21 -16.37 6.49
CA LEU A 201 5.16 -15.43 5.38
C LEU A 201 6.56 -14.96 5.03
N ARG A 202 6.90 -14.87 3.76
CA ARG A 202 8.19 -14.41 3.23
C ARG A 202 8.02 -13.14 2.40
N ALA A 203 9.11 -12.49 2.08
CA ALA A 203 9.12 -11.30 1.23
C ALA A 203 8.20 -11.45 0.00
N GLY A 204 7.29 -10.50 -0.19
CA GLY A 204 6.23 -10.46 -1.20
C GLY A 204 4.96 -11.23 -0.83
N ASP A 205 4.91 -11.96 0.26
CA ASP A 205 3.67 -12.59 0.72
C ASP A 205 2.74 -11.56 1.37
N THR A 206 1.44 -11.78 1.19
CA THR A 206 0.37 -11.02 1.85
C THR A 206 -0.57 -12.00 2.54
N ALA A 207 -0.99 -11.68 3.75
CA ALA A 207 -1.98 -12.47 4.48
C ALA A 207 -3.17 -11.62 4.94
N TYR A 208 -4.36 -12.18 4.81
CA TYR A 208 -5.59 -11.67 5.43
C TYR A 208 -5.65 -12.16 6.87
N LEU A 209 -5.91 -11.22 7.80
CA LEU A 209 -6.01 -11.50 9.23
C LEU A 209 -7.39 -11.07 9.72
N LYS A 210 -8.16 -12.04 10.23
CA LYS A 210 -9.50 -11.81 10.79
C LYS A 210 -9.50 -11.99 12.30
N GLY A 211 -10.14 -11.07 13.00
CA GLY A 211 -10.21 -11.04 14.45
C GLY A 211 -9.13 -10.16 15.08
N ASP A 212 -9.35 -9.80 16.33
CA ASP A 212 -8.45 -8.90 17.07
C ASP A 212 -7.29 -9.67 17.74
N GLY A 213 -6.31 -8.90 18.26
CA GLY A 213 -5.11 -9.43 18.88
C GLY A 213 -4.12 -10.06 17.88
N GLY A 214 -3.18 -10.84 18.42
CA GLY A 214 -2.13 -11.51 17.68
C GLY A 214 -0.80 -10.75 17.65
N ARG A 215 0.23 -11.45 17.18
CA ARG A 215 1.58 -10.92 17.03
C ARG A 215 2.25 -11.53 15.80
N VAL A 216 3.23 -10.82 15.26
CA VAL A 216 4.19 -11.35 14.30
C VAL A 216 5.47 -11.73 15.04
N LEU A 217 6.12 -12.80 14.63
CA LEU A 217 7.45 -13.21 15.10
C LEU A 217 8.38 -13.20 13.88
N ALA A 218 9.42 -12.39 13.91
CA ALA A 218 10.37 -12.28 12.82
C ALA A 218 11.36 -13.44 12.81
N GLY A 219 11.43 -14.20 11.72
CA GLY A 219 12.42 -15.25 11.50
C GLY A 219 13.76 -14.66 11.03
N SER A 220 13.73 -13.57 10.28
CA SER A 220 14.85 -12.73 9.88
C SER A 220 14.48 -11.26 10.10
N ASP A 221 15.40 -10.30 9.91
CA ASP A 221 15.05 -8.88 9.88
C ASP A 221 13.96 -8.67 8.84
N ALA A 222 12.82 -8.12 9.26
CA ALA A 222 11.63 -8.05 8.43
C ALA A 222 11.04 -6.65 8.35
N ASP A 223 10.73 -6.23 7.12
CA ASP A 223 10.00 -5.01 6.81
C ASP A 223 8.55 -5.35 6.49
N LEU A 224 7.65 -4.78 7.25
CA LEU A 224 6.22 -5.09 7.23
C LEU A 224 5.40 -3.86 6.86
N VAL A 225 4.34 -4.08 6.08
CA VAL A 225 3.28 -3.09 5.85
C VAL A 225 1.95 -3.70 6.26
N LEU A 226 1.27 -3.04 7.18
CA LEU A 226 -0.03 -3.43 7.69
C LEU A 226 -1.09 -2.50 7.14
N PHE A 227 -2.05 -3.08 6.46
CA PHE A 227 -3.26 -2.40 6.01
C PHE A 227 -4.41 -2.81 6.93
N VAL A 228 -5.19 -1.84 7.33
CA VAL A 228 -6.45 -2.06 8.06
C VAL A 228 -7.57 -1.38 7.30
N THR A 229 -8.71 -2.01 7.17
CA THR A 229 -9.91 -1.42 6.56
C THR A 229 -11.15 -1.83 7.31
N ASP A 230 -12.05 -0.87 7.55
CA ASP A 230 -13.39 -1.15 8.07
C ASP A 230 -14.30 -1.56 6.91
N GLN A 231 -14.73 -2.82 6.92
CA GLN A 231 -15.62 -3.37 5.87
C GLN A 231 -17.07 -2.85 5.97
N GLY A 232 -17.46 -2.32 7.13
CA GLY A 232 -18.78 -1.69 7.34
C GLY A 232 -18.84 -0.24 6.82
N ALA A 233 -17.68 0.38 6.53
CA ALA A 233 -17.64 1.76 6.08
C ALA A 233 -17.96 1.92 4.59
N PRO A 234 -18.52 3.07 4.17
CA PRO A 234 -18.79 3.36 2.77
C PRO A 234 -17.50 3.40 1.94
N VAL A 235 -17.53 2.75 0.76
CA VAL A 235 -16.46 2.80 -0.23
C VAL A 235 -17.02 2.89 -1.64
N PHE A 236 -16.40 3.70 -2.50
CA PHE A 236 -16.71 3.78 -3.92
C PHE A 236 -15.85 2.77 -4.70
N ARG A 237 -16.50 1.82 -5.40
CA ARG A 237 -15.82 0.71 -6.10
C ARG A 237 -15.62 0.97 -7.60
N GLY A 238 -15.77 2.20 -8.06
CA GLY A 238 -15.60 2.59 -9.47
C GLY A 238 -14.34 3.37 -9.76
N GLY A 239 -13.34 3.39 -8.84
CA GLY A 239 -12.05 4.01 -9.07
C GLY A 239 -11.30 3.38 -10.24
N MET A 240 -10.47 4.16 -10.91
CA MET A 240 -9.81 3.74 -12.15
C MET A 240 -8.88 2.54 -11.96
N PHE A 241 -8.14 2.50 -10.84
CA PHE A 241 -7.24 1.40 -10.47
C PHE A 241 -7.68 0.67 -9.21
N SER A 242 -8.30 1.37 -8.25
CA SER A 242 -8.83 0.79 -7.02
C SER A 242 -10.18 0.08 -7.20
N GLY A 243 -10.85 0.33 -8.33
CA GLY A 243 -12.17 -0.20 -8.63
C GLY A 243 -12.25 -1.72 -8.64
N ASN A 244 -13.47 -2.21 -8.53
CA ASN A 244 -13.72 -3.65 -8.62
C ASN A 244 -13.50 -4.13 -10.07
N VAL A 245 -12.73 -5.19 -10.23
CA VAL A 245 -12.57 -5.88 -11.52
C VAL A 245 -13.66 -6.95 -11.56
N LEU A 246 -14.62 -6.78 -12.46
CA LEU A 246 -15.63 -7.82 -12.71
C LEU A 246 -14.93 -9.03 -13.31
N ALA A 247 -15.26 -10.22 -12.82
CA ALA A 247 -14.86 -11.45 -13.49
C ALA A 247 -15.61 -11.49 -14.84
N ASP A 248 -14.85 -11.65 -15.93
CA ASP A 248 -15.41 -11.92 -17.26
C ASP A 248 -16.12 -13.29 -17.28
#